data_d3f3732f7282699d6d5c0635fb899716
#
_entry.id   d3f3732f7282699d6d5c0635fb899716
#
_cell.length_a   1.000
_cell.length_b   1.000
_cell.length_c   1.000
_cell.angle_alpha   90.00
_cell.angle_beta   90.00
_cell.angle_gamma   90.00
#
_symmetry.space_group_name_H-M   'P 1'
#
loop_
_entity.id
_entity.type
_entity.pdbx_description
1 polymer ?
#
loop_
_entity_poly.entity_id
_entity_poly.type
_entity_poly.pdbx_seq_one_letter_code
_entity_poly.pdbx_strand_id
1 'polypeptide(L)'
;MKKIFLCVILIIIPNFSFGFEKTTNFDLNKLFEIQNSGKTIVINSWNEYCSTCAAQTKVFGQAMKDFKDVEFLFYEQTKHEDIAKALGINYWTTIVVFKGENEIGREIGLVDKKKIYDLINQGI
;
A
#
# COMPACT_ATOMS: atom_id res chain seq x y z
N MET A 1 9.13 47.91 -40.63
CA MET A 1 9.22 47.38 -39.24
C MET A 1 8.24 46.23 -39.10
N LYS A 2 8.74 45.02 -39.06
CA LYS A 2 7.94 43.84 -38.81
C LYS A 2 7.83 43.65 -37.32
N LYS A 3 6.63 43.80 -36.75
CA LYS A 3 6.35 43.45 -35.36
C LYS A 3 6.21 41.93 -35.27
N ILE A 4 7.21 41.29 -34.67
CA ILE A 4 7.14 39.87 -34.36
C ILE A 4 6.25 39.71 -33.12
N PHE A 5 5.03 39.21 -33.33
CA PHE A 5 4.17 38.78 -32.24
C PHE A 5 4.72 37.45 -31.70
N LEU A 6 5.40 37.48 -30.57
CA LEU A 6 5.82 36.28 -29.86
C LEU A 6 4.60 35.70 -29.17
N CYS A 7 3.95 34.72 -29.81
CA CYS A 7 2.90 33.92 -29.16
C CYS A 7 3.56 33.07 -28.11
N VAL A 8 3.49 33.47 -26.84
CA VAL A 8 3.84 32.61 -25.71
C VAL A 8 2.73 31.61 -25.57
N ILE A 9 2.95 30.39 -26.08
CA ILE A 9 2.09 29.26 -25.84
C ILE A 9 2.30 28.81 -24.39
N LEU A 10 1.39 29.21 -23.52
CA LEU A 10 1.36 28.70 -22.14
C LEU A 10 0.92 27.24 -22.21
N ILE A 11 1.90 26.33 -22.17
CA ILE A 11 1.63 24.90 -22.07
C ILE A 11 1.15 24.66 -20.63
N ILE A 12 -0.17 24.59 -20.47
CA ILE A 12 -0.77 24.10 -19.23
C ILE A 12 -0.52 22.60 -19.20
N ILE A 13 0.52 22.20 -18.49
CA ILE A 13 0.75 20.78 -18.19
C ILE A 13 -0.31 20.39 -17.15
N PRO A 14 -1.25 19.50 -17.46
CA PRO A 14 -2.16 19.01 -16.44
C PRO A 14 -1.31 18.26 -15.41
N ASN A 15 -1.29 18.75 -14.18
CA ASN A 15 -0.76 18.00 -13.05
C ASN A 15 -1.64 16.78 -12.87
N PHE A 16 -1.30 15.68 -13.53
CA PHE A 16 -1.85 14.38 -13.20
C PHE A 16 -1.28 13.99 -11.82
N SER A 17 -2.01 14.35 -10.79
CA SER A 17 -1.81 13.76 -9.49
C SER A 17 -2.23 12.30 -9.59
N PHE A 18 -1.28 11.40 -9.85
CA PHE A 18 -1.51 9.97 -9.68
C PHE A 18 -1.70 9.72 -8.19
N GLY A 19 -2.95 9.76 -7.73
CA GLY A 19 -3.32 9.23 -6.44
C GLY A 19 -3.02 7.74 -6.43
N PHE A 20 -2.39 7.24 -5.37
CA PHE A 20 -2.25 5.81 -5.15
C PHE A 20 -3.64 5.18 -5.08
N GLU A 21 -3.97 4.32 -6.04
CA GLU A 21 -5.20 3.56 -6.07
C GLU A 21 -4.96 2.17 -5.50
N LYS A 22 -5.72 1.82 -4.49
CA LYS A 22 -5.61 0.54 -3.80
C LYS A 22 -6.34 -0.55 -4.58
N THR A 23 -5.59 -1.53 -5.02
CA THR A 23 -6.11 -2.71 -5.73
C THR A 23 -5.56 -3.98 -5.11
N THR A 24 -6.20 -5.12 -5.35
CA THR A 24 -5.59 -6.42 -5.03
C THR A 24 -4.44 -6.66 -5.99
N ASN A 25 -3.23 -6.77 -5.48
CA ASN A 25 -2.00 -6.81 -6.27
C ASN A 25 -1.19 -8.10 -6.09
N PHE A 26 -1.73 -9.11 -5.43
CA PHE A 26 -1.06 -10.39 -5.23
C PHE A 26 -2.05 -11.56 -5.12
N ASP A 27 -1.55 -12.75 -5.30
CA ASP A 27 -2.16 -14.03 -4.96
C ASP A 27 -1.28 -14.80 -3.97
N LEU A 28 -1.72 -15.97 -3.52
CA LEU A 28 -0.96 -16.77 -2.56
C LEU A 28 0.38 -17.27 -3.13
N ASN A 29 0.47 -17.56 -4.41
CA ASN A 29 1.73 -17.99 -5.04
C ASN A 29 2.77 -16.87 -5.00
N LYS A 30 2.36 -15.65 -5.34
CA LYS A 30 3.23 -14.47 -5.25
C LYS A 30 3.65 -14.17 -3.82
N LEU A 31 2.73 -14.32 -2.86
CA LEU A 31 3.05 -14.15 -1.44
C LEU A 31 4.16 -15.11 -1.01
N PHE A 32 4.02 -16.40 -1.31
CA PHE A 32 5.02 -17.41 -0.94
C PHE A 32 6.37 -17.17 -1.62
N GLU A 33 6.36 -16.73 -2.88
CA GLU A 33 7.59 -16.36 -3.59
C GLU A 33 8.33 -15.20 -2.88
N ILE A 34 7.60 -14.15 -2.49
CA ILE A 34 8.20 -13.00 -1.80
C ILE A 34 8.67 -13.39 -0.40
N GLN A 35 7.91 -14.20 0.34
CA GLN A 35 8.30 -14.71 1.64
C GLN A 35 9.61 -15.51 1.57
N ASN A 36 9.75 -16.35 0.55
CA ASN A 36 10.97 -17.12 0.32
C ASN A 36 12.19 -16.25 -0.01
N SER A 37 11.97 -15.04 -0.52
CA SER A 37 13.06 -14.08 -0.77
C SER A 37 13.62 -13.42 0.50
N GLY A 38 12.96 -13.59 1.64
CA GLY A 38 13.37 -13.01 2.93
C GLY A 38 13.10 -11.52 3.07
N LYS A 39 12.36 -10.90 2.15
CA LYS A 39 12.02 -9.48 2.20
C LYS A 39 11.07 -9.14 3.34
N THR A 40 11.07 -7.85 3.72
CA THR A 40 10.03 -7.29 4.57
C THR A 40 8.76 -7.06 3.74
N ILE A 41 7.63 -7.54 4.24
CA ILE A 41 6.35 -7.49 3.55
C ILE A 41 5.33 -6.81 4.46
N VAL A 42 4.59 -5.86 3.93
CA VAL A 42 3.44 -5.25 4.57
C VAL A 42 2.19 -5.67 3.82
N ILE A 43 1.28 -6.34 4.51
CA ILE A 43 0.00 -6.75 3.94
C ILE A 43 -1.10 -5.93 4.59
N ASN A 44 -2.00 -5.38 3.79
CA ASN A 44 -3.17 -4.67 4.25
C ASN A 44 -4.44 -5.21 3.61
N SER A 45 -5.38 -5.62 4.45
CA SER A 45 -6.72 -5.97 4.01
C SER A 45 -7.61 -4.73 3.98
N TRP A 46 -8.40 -4.58 2.95
CA TRP A 46 -9.26 -3.44 2.78
C TRP A 46 -10.65 -3.80 2.22
N ASN A 47 -11.57 -2.85 2.26
CA ASN A 47 -12.87 -2.94 1.63
C ASN A 47 -13.22 -1.57 1.02
N GLU A 48 -13.91 -1.56 -0.11
CA GLU A 48 -14.23 -0.31 -0.85
C GLU A 48 -15.15 0.65 -0.09
N TYR A 49 -15.95 0.14 0.85
CA TYR A 49 -16.88 0.95 1.66
C TYR A 49 -16.35 1.36 3.03
N CYS A 50 -15.06 1.20 3.25
CA CYS A 50 -14.40 1.38 4.55
C CYS A 50 -13.67 2.73 4.62
N SER A 51 -14.16 3.67 5.41
CA SER A 51 -13.53 4.99 5.61
C SER A 51 -12.16 4.90 6.30
N THR A 52 -12.00 3.99 7.25
CA THR A 52 -10.72 3.72 7.91
C THR A 52 -9.68 3.19 6.92
N CYS A 53 -10.09 2.33 5.99
CA CYS A 53 -9.23 1.85 4.92
C CYS A 53 -8.75 3.00 4.01
N ALA A 54 -9.62 3.97 3.73
CA ALA A 54 -9.25 5.15 2.95
C ALA A 54 -8.19 6.00 3.66
N ALA A 55 -8.29 6.14 5.00
CA ALA A 55 -7.28 6.82 5.81
C ALA A 55 -5.95 6.07 5.79
N GLN A 56 -5.97 4.74 5.92
CA GLN A 56 -4.78 3.90 5.79
C GLN A 56 -4.11 4.03 4.42
N THR A 57 -4.89 4.12 3.36
CA THR A 57 -4.39 4.26 1.98
C THR A 57 -3.50 5.48 1.82
N LYS A 58 -3.84 6.60 2.46
CA LYS A 58 -3.02 7.82 2.43
C LYS A 58 -1.65 7.59 3.08
N VAL A 59 -1.62 6.89 4.21
CA VAL A 59 -0.37 6.56 4.90
C VAL A 59 0.48 5.61 4.05
N PHE A 60 -0.12 4.57 3.47
CA PHE A 60 0.61 3.64 2.61
C PHE A 60 1.14 4.29 1.34
N GLY A 61 0.43 5.25 0.75
CA GLY A 61 0.92 6.01 -0.40
C GLY A 61 2.25 6.69 -0.10
N GLN A 62 2.41 7.25 1.11
CA GLN A 62 3.68 7.84 1.55
C GLN A 62 4.71 6.76 1.95
N ALA A 63 4.28 5.72 2.67
CA ALA A 63 5.15 4.64 3.12
C ALA A 63 5.84 3.92 1.96
N MET A 64 5.14 3.70 0.86
CA MET A 64 5.70 3.08 -0.35
C MET A 64 6.84 3.89 -0.96
N LYS A 65 6.85 5.21 -0.76
CA LYS A 65 7.94 6.10 -1.19
C LYS A 65 9.11 6.08 -0.22
N ASP A 66 8.83 5.94 1.07
CA ASP A 66 9.82 6.01 2.14
C ASP A 66 10.51 4.67 2.41
N PHE A 67 9.82 3.55 2.16
CA PHE A 67 10.30 2.17 2.37
C PHE A 67 10.45 1.43 1.04
N LYS A 68 11.45 1.77 0.24
CA LYS A 68 11.61 1.25 -1.13
C LYS A 68 11.94 -0.24 -1.20
N ASP A 69 12.55 -0.81 -0.16
CA ASP A 69 12.94 -2.22 -0.10
C ASP A 69 11.86 -3.12 0.54
N VAL A 70 10.73 -2.53 0.92
CA VAL A 70 9.58 -3.22 1.50
C VAL A 70 8.56 -3.54 0.41
N GLU A 71 8.06 -4.76 0.40
CA GLU A 71 6.96 -5.17 -0.48
C GLU A 71 5.61 -4.82 0.18
N PHE A 72 4.82 -4.01 -0.49
CA PHE A 72 3.47 -3.66 -0.05
C PHE A 72 2.43 -4.44 -0.84
N LEU A 73 1.66 -5.26 -0.14
CA LEU A 73 0.65 -6.14 -0.71
C LEU A 73 -0.73 -5.76 -0.16
N PHE A 74 -1.68 -5.58 -1.06
CA PHE A 74 -3.03 -5.18 -0.75
C PHE A 74 -4.03 -6.17 -1.33
N TYR A 75 -5.06 -6.50 -0.55
CA TYR A 75 -6.17 -7.30 -1.08
C TYR A 75 -7.51 -6.85 -0.50
N GLU A 76 -8.54 -7.00 -1.31
CA GLU A 76 -9.92 -6.73 -0.89
C GLU A 76 -10.46 -7.94 -0.14
N GLN A 77 -10.80 -7.74 1.14
CA GLN A 77 -11.11 -8.80 2.10
C GLN A 77 -12.31 -9.66 1.68
N THR A 78 -13.33 -9.06 1.09
CA THR A 78 -14.57 -9.78 0.75
C THR A 78 -14.49 -10.53 -0.59
N LYS A 79 -13.52 -10.18 -1.44
CA LYS A 79 -13.33 -10.80 -2.77
C LYS A 79 -12.24 -11.88 -2.79
N HIS A 80 -11.39 -11.94 -1.77
CA HIS A 80 -10.25 -12.84 -1.68
C HIS A 80 -10.22 -13.59 -0.34
N GLU A 81 -11.23 -14.40 -0.11
CA GLU A 81 -11.35 -15.19 1.12
C GLU A 81 -10.23 -16.21 1.30
N ASP A 82 -9.66 -16.70 0.22
CA ASP A 82 -8.51 -17.61 0.23
C ASP A 82 -7.28 -16.95 0.89
N ILE A 83 -6.99 -15.70 0.54
CA ILE A 83 -5.92 -14.91 1.15
C ILE A 83 -6.23 -14.66 2.63
N ALA A 84 -7.45 -14.22 2.92
CA ALA A 84 -7.88 -13.96 4.29
C ALA A 84 -7.71 -15.19 5.20
N LYS A 85 -8.13 -16.37 4.73
CA LYS A 85 -7.98 -17.63 5.47
C LYS A 85 -6.52 -18.04 5.64
N ALA A 86 -5.71 -17.93 4.58
CA ALA A 86 -4.29 -18.30 4.63
C ALA A 86 -3.51 -17.44 5.62
N LEU A 87 -3.88 -16.16 5.79
CA LEU A 87 -3.24 -15.22 6.70
C LEU A 87 -3.92 -15.13 8.08
N GLY A 88 -5.06 -15.79 8.28
CA GLY A 88 -5.85 -15.69 9.50
C GLY A 88 -6.39 -14.28 9.75
N ILE A 89 -6.74 -13.56 8.68
CA ILE A 89 -7.28 -12.20 8.75
C ILE A 89 -8.80 -12.27 8.69
N ASN A 90 -9.46 -11.75 9.74
CA ASN A 90 -10.92 -11.78 9.87
C ASN A 90 -11.57 -10.42 9.59
N TYR A 91 -10.79 -9.35 9.58
CA TYR A 91 -11.30 -7.98 9.43
C TYR A 91 -10.50 -7.22 8.38
N TRP A 92 -11.19 -6.41 7.54
CA TRP A 92 -10.50 -5.37 6.78
C TRP A 92 -9.88 -4.35 7.77
N THR A 93 -9.03 -3.47 7.30
CA THR A 93 -8.18 -2.60 8.13
C THR A 93 -7.05 -3.31 8.88
N THR A 94 -6.88 -4.60 8.69
CA THR A 94 -5.76 -5.34 9.27
C THR A 94 -4.48 -5.03 8.50
N ILE A 95 -3.43 -4.72 9.26
CA ILE A 95 -2.07 -4.54 8.76
C ILE A 95 -1.22 -5.65 9.35
N VAL A 96 -0.55 -6.43 8.52
CA VAL A 96 0.38 -7.48 8.96
C VAL A 96 1.75 -7.20 8.37
N VAL A 97 2.78 -7.27 9.19
CA VAL A 97 4.18 -7.14 8.76
C VAL A 97 4.87 -8.47 8.91
N PHE A 98 5.51 -8.92 7.83
CA PHE A 98 6.35 -10.12 7.80
C PHE A 98 7.81 -9.76 7.52
N LYS A 99 8.71 -10.56 8.05
CA LYS A 99 10.09 -10.67 7.59
C LYS A 99 10.28 -12.06 7.01
N GLY A 100 10.30 -12.17 5.68
CA GLY A 100 10.21 -13.46 5.04
C GLY A 100 8.92 -14.19 5.45
N GLU A 101 9.01 -15.38 5.99
CA GLU A 101 7.88 -16.17 6.47
C GLU A 101 7.44 -15.84 7.91
N ASN A 102 8.21 -15.04 8.64
CA ASN A 102 7.95 -14.74 10.04
C ASN A 102 7.03 -13.51 10.18
N GLU A 103 5.88 -13.69 10.80
CA GLU A 103 5.02 -12.58 11.19
C GLU A 103 5.67 -11.78 12.32
N ILE A 104 5.94 -10.50 12.07
CA ILE A 104 6.58 -9.59 13.02
C ILE A 104 5.54 -8.89 13.89
N GLY A 105 4.46 -8.44 13.30
CA GLY A 105 3.39 -7.76 14.01
C GLY A 105 2.12 -7.64 13.20
N ARG A 106 1.00 -7.39 13.91
CA ARG A 106 -0.33 -7.31 13.35
C ARG A 106 -1.14 -6.27 14.10
N GLU A 107 -1.79 -5.37 13.40
CA GLU A 107 -2.66 -4.34 13.98
C GLU A 107 -3.94 -4.19 13.16
N ILE A 108 -5.04 -3.90 13.83
CA ILE A 108 -6.35 -3.67 13.21
C ILE A 108 -6.77 -2.22 13.43
N GLY A 109 -7.18 -1.54 12.36
CA GLY A 109 -7.73 -0.19 12.43
C GLY A 109 -6.71 0.92 12.68
N LEU A 110 -5.43 0.62 12.60
CA LEU A 110 -4.36 1.60 12.82
C LEU A 110 -4.33 2.63 11.68
N VAL A 111 -4.42 3.92 11.99
CA VAL A 111 -4.41 5.03 11.02
C VAL A 111 -3.31 6.05 11.28
N ASP A 112 -2.71 6.03 12.46
CA ASP A 112 -1.63 6.94 12.83
C ASP A 112 -0.36 6.61 12.03
N LYS A 113 0.15 7.58 11.30
CA LYS A 113 1.33 7.41 10.44
C LYS A 113 2.55 6.91 11.21
N LYS A 114 2.83 7.53 12.36
CA LYS A 114 4.00 7.14 13.17
C LYS A 114 3.91 5.70 13.63
N LYS A 115 2.74 5.27 14.11
CA LYS A 115 2.53 3.90 14.59
C LYS A 115 2.60 2.88 13.45
N ILE A 116 2.08 3.21 12.27
CA ILE A 116 2.21 2.34 11.08
C ILE A 116 3.69 2.23 10.68
N TYR A 117 4.43 3.33 10.67
CA TYR A 117 5.87 3.32 10.36
C TYR A 117 6.67 2.54 11.40
N ASP A 118 6.36 2.69 12.69
CA ASP A 118 6.99 1.93 13.76
C ASP A 118 6.77 0.41 13.57
N LEU A 119 5.55 0.01 13.18
CA LEU A 119 5.23 -1.39 12.88
C LEU A 119 6.04 -1.92 11.69
N ILE A 120 6.14 -1.15 10.61
CA ILE A 120 6.94 -1.52 9.43
C ILE A 120 8.42 -1.66 9.81
N ASN A 121 8.95 -0.72 10.58
CA ASN A 121 10.35 -0.72 11.03
C ASN A 121 10.71 -1.95 11.87
N GLN A 122 9.77 -2.56 12.58
CA GLN A 122 10.01 -3.82 13.30
C GLN A 122 10.37 -4.98 12.36
N GLY A 123 9.99 -4.91 11.10
CA GLY A 123 10.28 -5.92 10.08
C GLY A 123 11.55 -5.66 9.27
N ILE A 124 12.24 -4.58 9.53
CA ILE A 124 13.45 -4.19 8.78
C ILE A 124 14.73 -4.64 9.45
#